data_26510230b89efba1a95f650665ed180f
#
_entry.id   26510230b89efba1a95f650665ed180f
#
_cell.length_a   1.000
_cell.length_b   1.000
_cell.length_c   1.000
_cell.angle_alpha   90.00
_cell.angle_beta   90.00
_cell.angle_gamma   90.00
#
_symmetry.space_group_name_H-M   'P 1'
#
loop_
_entity.id
_entity.type
_entity.pdbx_description
1 polymer ?
#
loop_
_entity_poly.entity_id
_entity_poly.type
_entity_poly.pdbx_seq_one_letter_code
_entity_poly.pdbx_strand_id
1 'polypeptide(L)'
;DLNNDLVKDIVVQSFDGKISAIDGSSLEIIWEVNFEGVESSVSPTLGLFSGNDNNLDVFCINYVGSESSYNDFYQILIDGQNGEILFLDSIGDYNFSSSVAFDSNSDGKDEVLLSITNLNGGFNHDLILLDFVNDTTTLINNSEGGDIWSTPLVTDLDNNQVLDIVLVTQDDNPFEASG
;
A
#
# COMPACT_ATOMS: atom_id res chain seq x y z
N ASP A 1 0.45 7.11 -16.68
CA ASP A 1 0.12 6.73 -18.06
C ASP A 1 0.17 5.20 -18.12
N LEU A 2 -1.00 4.56 -18.07
CA LEU A 2 -1.14 3.10 -18.02
C LEU A 2 -1.36 2.50 -19.42
N ASN A 3 -1.89 3.30 -20.34
CA ASN A 3 -2.20 2.89 -21.71
C ASN A 3 -1.17 3.37 -22.75
N ASN A 4 -0.13 4.09 -22.32
CA ASN A 4 0.96 4.65 -23.14
C ASN A 4 0.52 5.67 -24.20
N ASP A 5 -0.51 6.48 -23.90
CA ASP A 5 -0.97 7.58 -24.79
C ASP A 5 -0.32 8.94 -24.48
N LEU A 6 0.59 9.00 -23.50
CA LEU A 6 1.30 10.18 -22.99
C LEU A 6 0.42 11.14 -22.16
N VAL A 7 -0.79 10.75 -21.81
CA VAL A 7 -1.65 11.45 -20.86
C VAL A 7 -1.64 10.65 -19.54
N LYS A 8 -1.71 11.35 -18.42
CA LYS A 8 -1.78 10.68 -17.12
C LYS A 8 -3.17 10.11 -16.89
N ASP A 9 -3.22 8.85 -16.51
CA ASP A 9 -4.44 8.15 -16.14
C ASP A 9 -4.73 8.28 -14.64
N ILE A 10 -5.93 7.90 -14.27
CA ILE A 10 -6.42 7.98 -12.90
C ILE A 10 -6.71 6.57 -12.39
N VAL A 11 -6.13 6.19 -11.25
CA VAL A 11 -6.51 4.97 -10.54
C VAL A 11 -7.29 5.35 -9.30
N VAL A 12 -8.45 4.74 -9.12
CA VAL A 12 -9.31 4.95 -7.96
C VAL A 12 -9.67 3.62 -7.32
N GLN A 13 -9.76 3.62 -6.00
CA GLN A 13 -10.32 2.54 -5.22
C GLN A 13 -11.55 3.07 -4.48
N SER A 14 -12.69 2.40 -4.66
CA SER A 14 -13.90 2.76 -3.97
C SER A 14 -14.00 2.05 -2.61
N PHE A 15 -14.86 2.56 -1.73
CA PHE A 15 -15.04 1.99 -0.39
C PHE A 15 -15.49 0.53 -0.42
N ASP A 16 -16.26 0.11 -1.42
CA ASP A 16 -16.72 -1.26 -1.62
C ASP A 16 -15.68 -2.20 -2.29
N GLY A 17 -14.40 -1.77 -2.29
CA GLY A 17 -13.27 -2.57 -2.76
C GLY A 17 -13.09 -2.67 -4.27
N LYS A 18 -13.88 -1.93 -5.06
CA LYS A 18 -13.70 -1.85 -6.51
C LYS A 18 -12.49 -0.97 -6.84
N ILE A 19 -11.66 -1.42 -7.76
CA ILE A 19 -10.50 -0.69 -8.27
C ILE A 19 -10.70 -0.44 -9.76
N SER A 20 -10.54 0.80 -10.19
CA SER A 20 -10.73 1.18 -11.60
C SER A 20 -9.56 2.04 -12.09
N ALA A 21 -9.08 1.77 -13.29
CA ALA A 21 -8.23 2.67 -14.06
C ALA A 21 -9.06 3.41 -15.10
N ILE A 22 -8.85 4.70 -15.18
CA ILE A 22 -9.61 5.62 -16.04
C ILE A 22 -8.59 6.35 -16.93
N ASP A 23 -8.80 6.30 -18.21
CA ASP A 23 -8.02 7.02 -19.21
C ASP A 23 -8.17 8.53 -19.00
N GLY A 24 -7.06 9.20 -18.78
CA GLY A 24 -7.05 10.66 -18.52
C GLY A 24 -7.40 11.51 -19.73
N SER A 25 -7.31 10.98 -20.94
CA SER A 25 -7.64 11.68 -22.18
C SER A 25 -9.12 11.60 -22.54
N SER A 26 -9.73 10.43 -22.41
CA SER A 26 -11.13 10.17 -22.79
C SER A 26 -12.09 10.13 -21.60
N LEU A 27 -11.59 9.94 -20.39
CA LEU A 27 -12.34 9.69 -19.17
C LEU A 27 -13.15 8.37 -19.23
N GLU A 28 -12.77 7.45 -20.09
CA GLU A 28 -13.36 6.12 -20.16
C GLU A 28 -12.59 5.14 -19.26
N ILE A 29 -13.25 4.07 -18.82
CA ILE A 29 -12.62 3.02 -18.01
C ILE A 29 -11.69 2.21 -18.90
N ILE A 30 -10.40 2.12 -18.51
CA ILE A 30 -9.42 1.23 -19.13
C ILE A 30 -9.68 -0.21 -18.67
N TRP A 31 -9.73 -0.40 -17.35
CA TRP A 31 -10.08 -1.68 -16.72
C TRP A 31 -10.73 -1.46 -15.36
N GLU A 32 -11.41 -2.48 -14.87
CA GLU A 32 -12.06 -2.51 -13.57
C GLU A 32 -11.90 -3.90 -12.93
N VAL A 33 -11.52 -3.94 -11.65
CA VAL A 33 -11.43 -5.16 -10.84
C VAL A 33 -12.35 -5.02 -9.65
N ASN A 34 -13.19 -6.04 -9.41
CA ASN A 34 -14.16 -6.05 -8.33
C ASN A 34 -13.86 -7.18 -7.35
N PHE A 35 -13.93 -6.87 -6.06
CA PHE A 35 -13.86 -7.83 -4.98
C PHE A 35 -15.16 -7.79 -4.19
N GLU A 36 -15.74 -8.95 -3.90
CA GLU A 36 -16.98 -9.04 -3.13
C GLU A 36 -16.69 -9.23 -1.63
N GLY A 37 -17.52 -8.60 -0.78
CA GLY A 37 -17.43 -8.75 0.68
C GLY A 37 -16.22 -8.08 1.32
N VAL A 38 -15.72 -7.04 0.68
CA VAL A 38 -14.59 -6.25 1.16
C VAL A 38 -14.92 -4.77 1.17
N GLU A 39 -14.15 -4.01 1.95
CA GLU A 39 -14.16 -2.56 2.00
C GLU A 39 -12.72 -2.03 1.88
N SER A 40 -12.53 -0.76 1.57
CA SER A 40 -11.24 -0.08 1.61
C SER A 40 -11.40 1.41 1.85
N SER A 41 -10.49 1.99 2.62
CA SER A 41 -10.41 3.44 2.85
C SER A 41 -9.02 4.01 2.60
N VAL A 42 -8.10 3.21 2.07
CA VAL A 42 -6.75 3.63 1.72
C VAL A 42 -6.64 3.92 0.23
N SER A 43 -5.66 4.74 -0.13
CA SER A 43 -5.39 5.04 -1.54
C SER A 43 -4.55 3.95 -2.18
N PRO A 44 -4.79 3.59 -3.44
CA PRO A 44 -3.89 2.75 -4.21
C PRO A 44 -2.53 3.42 -4.40
N THR A 45 -1.49 2.62 -4.50
CA THR A 45 -0.11 3.05 -4.74
C THR A 45 0.35 2.58 -6.10
N LEU A 46 1.00 3.46 -6.86
CA LEU A 46 1.51 3.19 -8.20
C LEU A 46 3.03 3.10 -8.16
N GLY A 47 3.59 2.10 -8.81
CA GLY A 47 5.03 1.90 -8.91
C GLY A 47 5.42 0.87 -9.96
N LEU A 48 6.71 0.71 -10.18
CA LEU A 48 7.29 -0.31 -11.06
C LEU A 48 7.55 -1.60 -10.27
N PHE A 49 6.48 -2.27 -9.82
CA PHE A 49 6.60 -3.37 -8.87
C PHE A 49 6.92 -4.72 -9.51
N SER A 50 6.45 -4.96 -10.74
CA SER A 50 6.70 -6.22 -11.41
C SER A 50 8.03 -6.24 -12.16
N GLY A 51 8.67 -7.40 -12.21
CA GLY A 51 9.88 -7.61 -13.02
C GLY A 51 9.60 -7.80 -14.52
N ASN A 52 8.33 -7.85 -14.92
CA ASN A 52 7.93 -8.31 -16.24
C ASN A 52 8.08 -7.24 -17.32
N ASP A 53 7.90 -5.97 -17.00
CA ASP A 53 7.99 -4.85 -17.92
C ASP A 53 8.41 -3.54 -17.21
N ASN A 54 8.23 -2.39 -17.89
CA ASN A 54 8.50 -1.07 -17.33
C ASN A 54 7.23 -0.21 -17.25
N ASN A 55 6.07 -0.84 -17.15
CA ASN A 55 4.81 -0.16 -16.93
C ASN A 55 4.52 -0.07 -15.44
N LEU A 56 3.72 0.94 -15.06
CA LEU A 56 3.29 1.09 -13.68
C LEU A 56 2.28 -0.01 -13.33
N ASP A 57 2.48 -0.62 -12.18
CA ASP A 57 1.53 -1.50 -11.53
C ASP A 57 0.78 -0.76 -10.43
N VAL A 58 -0.29 -1.36 -9.92
CA VAL A 58 -1.15 -0.81 -8.88
C VAL A 58 -1.16 -1.73 -7.67
N PHE A 59 -0.68 -1.23 -6.54
CA PHE A 59 -0.79 -1.94 -5.26
C PHE A 59 -1.98 -1.39 -4.45
N CYS A 60 -2.81 -2.29 -3.94
CA CYS A 60 -4.03 -1.98 -3.20
C CYS A 60 -4.17 -2.84 -1.95
N ILE A 61 -4.97 -2.36 -0.99
CA ILE A 61 -5.38 -3.12 0.19
C ILE A 61 -6.90 -3.13 0.28
N ASN A 62 -7.46 -4.32 0.47
CA ASN A 62 -8.86 -4.53 0.78
C ASN A 62 -9.05 -5.17 2.15
N TYR A 63 -10.01 -4.69 2.90
CA TYR A 63 -10.42 -5.19 4.21
C TYR A 63 -11.54 -6.21 4.04
N VAL A 64 -11.35 -7.44 4.49
CA VAL A 64 -12.37 -8.49 4.38
C VAL A 64 -13.40 -8.34 5.49
N GLY A 65 -14.66 -8.21 5.10
CA GLY A 65 -15.75 -7.97 6.02
C GLY A 65 -16.36 -6.59 5.84
N SER A 66 -16.95 -6.06 6.90
CA SER A 66 -17.53 -4.70 6.93
C SER A 66 -17.15 -3.98 8.22
N GLU A 67 -17.27 -2.65 8.21
CA GLU A 67 -16.92 -1.77 9.31
C GLU A 67 -17.27 -2.36 10.69
N SER A 68 -16.34 -2.26 11.63
CA SER A 68 -16.29 -2.84 12.97
C SER A 68 -16.07 -4.36 13.05
N SER A 69 -16.00 -5.09 11.94
CA SER A 69 -15.85 -6.55 11.93
C SER A 69 -14.94 -7.06 10.82
N TYR A 70 -13.89 -6.32 10.50
CA TYR A 70 -12.85 -6.81 9.59
C TYR A 70 -12.12 -8.00 10.23
N ASN A 71 -11.91 -9.04 9.43
CA ASN A 71 -11.29 -10.29 9.90
C ASN A 71 -10.05 -10.67 9.09
N ASP A 72 -9.73 -9.93 8.05
CA ASP A 72 -8.53 -10.10 7.23
C ASP A 72 -8.26 -8.87 6.38
N PHE A 73 -7.05 -8.77 5.82
CA PHE A 73 -6.62 -7.69 4.93
C PHE A 73 -5.88 -8.29 3.75
N TYR A 74 -6.33 -8.01 2.53
CA TYR A 74 -5.68 -8.47 1.32
C TYR A 74 -4.73 -7.44 0.77
N GLN A 75 -3.49 -7.89 0.50
CA GLN A 75 -2.53 -7.20 -0.36
C GLN A 75 -2.77 -7.64 -1.79
N ILE A 76 -2.90 -6.69 -2.69
CA ILE A 76 -3.26 -6.95 -4.08
C ILE A 76 -2.33 -6.17 -4.98
N LEU A 77 -1.61 -6.86 -5.88
CA LEU A 77 -0.86 -6.24 -6.97
C LEU A 77 -1.58 -6.50 -8.27
N ILE A 78 -1.80 -5.44 -9.04
CA ILE A 78 -2.54 -5.45 -10.31
C ILE A 78 -1.65 -4.86 -11.40
N ASP A 79 -1.57 -5.54 -12.53
CA ASP A 79 -0.96 -5.00 -13.75
C ASP A 79 -1.72 -3.73 -14.19
N GLY A 80 -1.02 -2.61 -14.22
CA GLY A 80 -1.64 -1.32 -14.48
C GLY A 80 -2.15 -1.17 -15.91
N GLN A 81 -1.67 -1.94 -16.88
CA GLN A 81 -2.12 -1.85 -18.27
C GLN A 81 -3.45 -2.54 -18.52
N ASN A 82 -3.69 -3.68 -17.88
CA ASN A 82 -4.81 -4.57 -18.24
C ASN A 82 -5.70 -4.98 -17.06
N GLY A 83 -5.32 -4.69 -15.81
CA GLY A 83 -6.08 -5.06 -14.63
C GLY A 83 -5.92 -6.53 -14.21
N GLU A 84 -4.94 -7.26 -14.74
CA GLU A 84 -4.65 -8.63 -14.31
C GLU A 84 -4.11 -8.63 -12.86
N ILE A 85 -4.62 -9.52 -12.01
CA ILE A 85 -4.12 -9.67 -10.65
C ILE A 85 -2.82 -10.46 -10.71
N LEU A 86 -1.70 -9.78 -10.42
CA LEU A 86 -0.36 -10.36 -10.39
C LEU A 86 -0.04 -11.05 -9.07
N PHE A 87 -0.59 -10.51 -7.96
CA PHE A 87 -0.39 -11.03 -6.62
C PHE A 87 -1.62 -10.74 -5.76
N LEU A 88 -1.99 -11.70 -4.91
CA LEU A 88 -3.02 -11.56 -3.90
C LEU A 88 -2.67 -12.44 -2.72
N ASP A 89 -2.50 -11.84 -1.56
CA ASP A 89 -2.24 -12.57 -0.30
C ASP A 89 -2.94 -11.89 0.88
N SER A 90 -3.12 -12.67 1.95
CA SER A 90 -3.69 -12.21 3.21
C SER A 90 -2.57 -11.73 4.13
N ILE A 91 -2.72 -10.52 4.68
CA ILE A 91 -1.79 -10.02 5.71
C ILE A 91 -2.10 -10.66 7.07
N GLY A 92 -3.39 -10.96 7.34
CA GLY A 92 -3.85 -11.46 8.64
C GLY A 92 -3.86 -10.41 9.75
N ASP A 93 -3.41 -9.20 9.48
CA ASP A 93 -3.22 -8.10 10.42
C ASP A 93 -3.85 -6.81 9.89
N TYR A 94 -4.10 -5.84 10.77
CA TYR A 94 -4.78 -4.60 10.39
C TYR A 94 -3.87 -3.67 9.59
N ASN A 95 -4.38 -3.13 8.49
CA ASN A 95 -3.77 -2.07 7.72
C ASN A 95 -4.78 -0.99 7.33
N PHE A 96 -4.64 0.18 7.93
CA PHE A 96 -5.47 1.36 7.64
C PHE A 96 -4.66 2.54 7.09
N SER A 97 -3.39 2.34 6.75
CA SER A 97 -2.54 3.33 6.12
C SER A 97 -2.33 3.03 4.64
N SER A 98 -2.21 4.05 3.81
CA SER A 98 -1.76 3.87 2.44
C SER A 98 -0.29 3.48 2.41
N SER A 99 0.08 2.66 1.45
CA SER A 99 1.48 2.29 1.19
C SER A 99 2.23 3.37 0.42
N VAL A 100 3.55 3.22 0.34
CA VAL A 100 4.43 4.11 -0.43
C VAL A 100 5.33 3.27 -1.33
N ALA A 101 5.49 3.71 -2.58
CA ALA A 101 6.39 3.08 -3.54
C ALA A 101 7.71 3.85 -3.61
N PHE A 102 8.83 3.15 -3.60
CA PHE A 102 10.16 3.71 -3.89
C PHE A 102 11.16 2.60 -4.18
N ASP A 103 12.13 2.89 -5.02
CA ASP A 103 13.27 2.00 -5.32
C ASP A 103 14.29 2.07 -4.17
N SER A 104 14.20 1.11 -3.24
CA SER A 104 15.01 1.09 -2.02
C SER A 104 16.39 0.50 -2.22
N ASN A 105 16.57 -0.31 -3.25
CA ASN A 105 17.79 -1.08 -3.53
C ASN A 105 18.54 -0.60 -4.78
N SER A 106 17.97 0.38 -5.50
CA SER A 106 18.52 0.99 -6.72
C SER A 106 18.63 0.01 -7.89
N ASP A 107 17.69 -0.92 -8.01
CA ASP A 107 17.64 -1.89 -9.12
C ASP A 107 16.74 -1.41 -10.28
N GLY A 108 16.07 -0.26 -10.11
CA GLY A 108 15.18 0.34 -11.09
C GLY A 108 13.75 -0.16 -10.99
N LYS A 109 13.41 -0.89 -9.92
CA LYS A 109 12.06 -1.30 -9.56
C LYS A 109 11.71 -0.73 -8.19
N ASP A 110 10.42 -0.53 -7.97
CA ASP A 110 9.93 0.00 -6.70
C ASP A 110 9.55 -1.13 -5.74
N GLU A 111 9.86 -0.96 -4.47
CA GLU A 111 9.30 -1.74 -3.39
C GLU A 111 8.09 -1.02 -2.79
N VAL A 112 7.24 -1.78 -2.09
CA VAL A 112 6.11 -1.26 -1.34
C VAL A 112 6.45 -1.18 0.14
N LEU A 113 6.50 0.03 0.69
CA LEU A 113 6.59 0.27 2.12
C LEU A 113 5.19 0.27 2.73
N LEU A 114 4.97 -0.62 3.69
CA LEU A 114 3.66 -0.88 4.28
C LEU A 114 3.76 -0.86 5.81
N SER A 115 2.84 -0.16 6.46
CA SER A 115 2.68 -0.17 7.92
C SER A 115 1.50 -1.05 8.30
N ILE A 116 1.73 -2.07 9.10
CA ILE A 116 0.70 -3.00 9.57
C ILE A 116 0.64 -3.07 11.09
N THR A 117 -0.55 -3.31 11.64
CA THR A 117 -0.76 -3.53 13.07
C THR A 117 -0.94 -5.02 13.33
N ASN A 118 0.05 -5.62 13.99
CA ASN A 118 0.07 -7.01 14.37
C ASN A 118 -0.55 -7.20 15.77
N LEU A 119 -1.52 -8.09 15.89
CA LEU A 119 -2.22 -8.37 17.15
C LEU A 119 -1.63 -9.53 17.96
N ASN A 120 -0.56 -10.18 17.47
CA ASN A 120 0.08 -11.30 18.14
C ASN A 120 0.86 -10.85 19.38
N GLY A 121 0.20 -10.91 20.54
CA GLY A 121 0.80 -10.58 21.84
C GLY A 121 0.60 -9.15 22.32
N GLY A 122 -0.18 -8.35 21.63
CA GLY A 122 -0.48 -6.95 21.91
C GLY A 122 -0.66 -6.18 20.62
N PHE A 123 -0.80 -4.87 20.70
CA PHE A 123 -0.72 -4.01 19.53
C PHE A 123 0.76 -3.76 19.22
N ASN A 124 1.26 -4.38 18.17
CA ASN A 124 2.60 -4.13 17.64
C ASN A 124 2.47 -3.53 16.25
N HIS A 125 3.38 -2.64 15.89
CA HIS A 125 3.44 -2.07 14.55
C HIS A 125 4.65 -2.58 13.84
N ASP A 126 4.41 -3.20 12.69
CA ASP A 126 5.44 -3.63 11.78
C ASP A 126 5.46 -2.67 10.58
N LEU A 127 6.63 -2.10 10.32
CA LEU A 127 6.92 -1.42 9.07
C LEU A 127 7.66 -2.41 8.18
N ILE A 128 7.02 -2.82 7.11
CA ILE A 128 7.54 -3.85 6.20
C ILE A 128 7.80 -3.28 4.81
N LEU A 129 8.75 -3.86 4.13
CA LEU A 129 9.07 -3.59 2.73
C LEU A 129 8.82 -4.85 1.92
N LEU A 130 7.97 -4.76 0.92
CA LEU A 130 7.63 -5.83 -0.01
C LEU A 130 8.37 -5.60 -1.32
N ASP A 131 9.16 -6.59 -1.73
CA ASP A 131 9.84 -6.62 -3.02
C ASP A 131 9.25 -7.76 -3.85
N PHE A 132 8.44 -7.41 -4.84
CA PHE A 132 7.76 -8.38 -5.69
C PHE A 132 8.66 -8.99 -6.77
N VAL A 133 9.78 -8.33 -7.10
CA VAL A 133 10.76 -8.86 -8.07
C VAL A 133 11.55 -10.01 -7.46
N ASN A 134 11.98 -9.85 -6.21
CA ASN A 134 12.77 -10.85 -5.50
C ASN A 134 11.94 -11.76 -4.59
N ASP A 135 10.62 -11.57 -4.54
CA ASP A 135 9.69 -12.30 -3.68
C ASP A 135 10.15 -12.29 -2.20
N THR A 136 10.44 -11.09 -1.69
CA THR A 136 10.92 -10.91 -0.32
C THR A 136 10.10 -9.90 0.46
N THR A 137 9.94 -10.20 1.77
CA THR A 137 9.37 -9.29 2.76
C THR A 137 10.42 -8.98 3.79
N THR A 138 10.76 -7.71 3.96
CA THR A 138 11.76 -7.25 4.92
C THR A 138 11.09 -6.45 6.04
N LEU A 139 11.30 -6.86 7.29
CA LEU A 139 10.90 -6.07 8.46
C LEU A 139 11.89 -4.93 8.65
N ILE A 140 11.43 -3.69 8.45
CA ILE A 140 12.24 -2.48 8.60
C ILE A 140 12.26 -2.04 10.06
N ASN A 141 11.10 -2.07 10.71
CA ASN A 141 10.96 -1.68 12.12
C ASN A 141 9.80 -2.43 12.76
N ASN A 142 9.93 -2.70 14.05
CA ASN A 142 8.87 -3.20 14.90
C ASN A 142 8.81 -2.31 16.15
N SER A 143 7.65 -1.80 16.48
CA SER A 143 7.42 -1.04 17.70
C SER A 143 6.28 -1.65 18.50
N GLU A 144 6.47 -1.75 19.83
CA GLU A 144 5.40 -2.13 20.74
C GLU A 144 4.49 -0.93 20.98
N GLY A 145 3.19 -1.18 20.92
CA GLY A 145 2.15 -0.22 21.26
C GLY A 145 1.83 0.84 20.21
N GLY A 146 0.65 1.40 20.31
CA GLY A 146 0.13 2.49 19.47
C GLY A 146 -0.22 2.10 18.02
N ASP A 147 -1.24 2.69 17.46
CA ASP A 147 -1.66 2.43 16.08
C ASP A 147 -0.93 3.35 15.09
N ILE A 148 -0.31 2.79 14.05
CA ILE A 148 0.21 3.57 12.93
C ILE A 148 -0.86 3.65 11.85
N TRP A 149 -1.62 4.75 11.86
CA TRP A 149 -2.69 5.00 10.89
C TRP A 149 -2.26 6.01 9.82
N SER A 150 -1.00 6.41 9.85
CA SER A 150 -0.47 7.40 8.92
C SER A 150 0.34 6.75 7.82
N THR A 151 0.14 7.23 6.59
CA THR A 151 1.00 6.87 5.45
C THR A 151 2.44 7.34 5.73
N PRO A 152 3.45 6.48 5.60
CA PRO A 152 4.85 6.89 5.71
C PRO A 152 5.22 7.93 4.65
N LEU A 153 6.19 8.79 4.96
CA LEU A 153 6.83 9.67 3.99
C LEU A 153 8.25 9.17 3.74
N VAL A 154 8.62 9.02 2.48
CA VAL A 154 9.97 8.67 2.07
C VAL A 154 10.59 9.86 1.34
N THR A 155 11.71 10.37 1.83
CA THR A 155 12.41 11.52 1.26
C THR A 155 13.83 11.61 1.82
N ASP A 156 14.76 12.26 1.11
CA ASP A 156 16.08 12.64 1.62
C ASP A 156 15.94 13.94 2.42
N LEU A 157 15.86 13.83 3.76
CA LEU A 157 15.62 14.96 4.66
C LEU A 157 16.86 15.82 4.89
N ASP A 158 18.04 15.22 4.93
CA ASP A 158 19.29 15.88 5.26
C ASP A 158 20.19 16.16 4.04
N ASN A 159 19.69 15.84 2.83
CA ASN A 159 20.37 15.99 1.54
C ASN A 159 21.68 15.20 1.44
N ASN A 160 21.72 14.00 2.04
CA ASN A 160 22.86 13.09 1.98
C ASN A 160 22.79 12.09 0.81
N GLN A 161 21.74 12.16 -0.01
CA GLN A 161 21.44 11.28 -1.14
C GLN A 161 21.01 9.85 -0.71
N VAL A 162 20.62 9.69 0.55
CA VAL A 162 19.99 8.48 1.06
C VAL A 162 18.55 8.83 1.44
N LEU A 163 17.62 7.94 1.14
CA LEU A 163 16.22 8.16 1.49
C LEU A 163 15.98 7.88 2.97
N ASP A 164 15.32 8.81 3.64
CA ASP A 164 14.85 8.69 5.01
C ASP A 164 13.38 8.29 5.02
N ILE A 165 12.96 7.55 6.04
CA ILE A 165 11.56 7.21 6.28
C ILE A 165 11.06 8.00 7.48
N VAL A 166 10.01 8.79 7.28
CA VAL A 166 9.31 9.51 8.35
C VAL A 166 8.00 8.82 8.63
N LEU A 167 7.81 8.41 9.88
CA LEU A 167 6.62 7.73 10.34
C LEU A 167 6.04 8.49 11.53
N VAL A 168 4.73 8.70 11.53
CA VAL A 168 4.00 9.26 12.67
C VAL A 168 3.38 8.09 13.44
N THR A 169 3.78 7.93 14.69
CA THR A 169 3.25 6.92 15.61
C THR A 169 2.39 7.58 16.68
N GLN A 170 1.34 6.90 17.12
CA GLN A 170 0.59 7.30 18.29
C GLN A 170 1.24 6.67 19.52
N ASP A 171 1.46 7.47 20.57
CA ASP A 171 1.98 6.96 21.86
C ASP A 171 0.92 6.10 22.56
N ASP A 172 1.34 5.05 23.26
CA ASP A 172 0.51 3.98 23.81
C ASP A 172 -0.48 4.39 24.89
N ASN A 173 -0.43 5.60 25.36
CA ASN A 173 -1.27 6.06 26.45
C ASN A 173 -1.97 7.39 26.15
N PRO A 174 -2.98 7.42 25.27
CA PRO A 174 -3.74 8.64 25.01
C PRO A 174 -4.53 9.12 26.23
N PHE A 175 -4.54 8.37 27.33
CA PHE A 175 -5.32 8.66 28.53
C PHE A 175 -4.49 8.87 29.82
N GLU A 176 -3.18 8.83 29.78
CA GLU A 176 -2.41 9.39 30.88
C GLU A 176 -2.48 10.91 30.83
N ALA A 177 -3.59 11.44 31.35
CA ALA A 177 -3.63 12.83 31.75
C ALA A 177 -2.48 13.04 32.71
N SER A 178 -1.47 13.80 32.28
CA SER A 178 -0.43 14.33 33.15
C SER A 178 -1.13 15.08 34.30
N GLY A 179 -1.16 14.44 35.48
CA GLY A 179 -1.56 15.06 36.73
C GLY A 179 -0.55 16.08 37.17
#